data_25e526aa790b84866f66f517b18c179e
#
_entry.id   25e526aa790b84866f66f517b18c179e
#
_cell.length_a   1.000
_cell.length_b   1.000
_cell.length_c   1.000
_cell.angle_alpha   90.00
_cell.angle_beta   90.00
_cell.angle_gamma   90.00
#
_symmetry.space_group_name_H-M   'P 1'
#
loop_
_entity.id
_entity.type
_entity.pdbx_description
1 polymer ?
#
loop_
_entity_poly.entity_id
_entity_poly.type
_entity_poly.pdbx_seq_one_letter_code
_entity_poly.pdbx_strand_id
1 'polypeptide(L)'
;MRKLLFSLALMLGFTTSAVADYTMIVPQKPGGGTSQWAQIVATEMEKYLDGEKIILKHIRGARDIPGFNKFHNELRCDDKTIMVSNGGNGVSFLQEAVDYNYKDYDSVGLMNLNIITAVHGDHNPN
;
A
#
# COMPACT_ATOMS: atom_id res chain seq x y z
N MET A 1 -13.56 -46.29 -30.34
CA MET A 1 -13.73 -45.90 -28.91
C MET A 1 -12.42 -45.57 -28.17
N ARG A 2 -11.26 -46.08 -28.59
CA ARG A 2 -9.96 -45.76 -27.94
C ARG A 2 -9.41 -44.33 -28.22
N LYS A 3 -9.87 -43.65 -29.27
CA LYS A 3 -9.39 -42.30 -29.65
C LYS A 3 -10.13 -41.15 -28.92
N LEU A 4 -11.31 -41.41 -28.37
CA LEU A 4 -12.08 -40.42 -27.60
C LEU A 4 -11.60 -40.23 -26.14
N LEU A 5 -10.98 -41.26 -25.58
CA LEU A 5 -10.45 -41.20 -24.20
C LEU A 5 -9.15 -40.39 -24.06
N PHE A 6 -8.37 -40.27 -25.14
CA PHE A 6 -7.13 -39.49 -25.15
C PHE A 6 -7.37 -37.97 -25.23
N SER A 7 -8.51 -37.54 -25.81
CA SER A 7 -8.84 -36.12 -25.95
C SER A 7 -9.38 -35.50 -24.66
N LEU A 8 -9.95 -36.31 -23.76
CA LEU A 8 -10.51 -35.85 -22.48
C LEU A 8 -9.43 -35.67 -21.39
N ALA A 9 -8.31 -36.38 -21.49
CA ALA A 9 -7.22 -36.30 -20.54
C ALA A 9 -6.35 -35.04 -20.69
N LEU A 10 -6.42 -34.33 -21.83
CA LEU A 10 -5.60 -33.18 -22.13
C LEU A 10 -6.24 -31.84 -21.66
N MET A 11 -7.51 -31.88 -21.24
CA MET A 11 -8.21 -30.67 -20.73
C MET A 11 -8.15 -30.47 -19.21
N LEU A 12 -7.50 -31.35 -18.47
CA LEU A 12 -7.45 -31.31 -16.99
C LEU A 12 -6.16 -30.72 -16.40
N GLY A 13 -5.33 -30.03 -17.19
CA GLY A 13 -3.95 -29.74 -16.82
C GLY A 13 -3.55 -28.27 -16.60
N PHE A 14 -4.44 -27.27 -16.69
CA PHE A 14 -4.06 -25.88 -16.46
C PHE A 14 -4.99 -25.20 -15.47
N THR A 15 -4.95 -25.63 -14.22
CA THR A 15 -5.31 -24.71 -13.13
C THR A 15 -4.13 -23.78 -12.94
N THR A 16 -4.07 -22.67 -13.68
CA THR A 16 -3.25 -21.54 -13.29
C THR A 16 -3.84 -21.04 -11.97
N SER A 17 -3.16 -21.30 -10.86
CA SER A 17 -3.45 -20.60 -9.61
C SER A 17 -3.30 -19.13 -9.92
N ALA A 18 -4.40 -18.39 -9.91
CA ALA A 18 -4.36 -16.94 -9.94
C ALA A 18 -3.67 -16.53 -8.64
N VAL A 19 -2.41 -16.14 -8.75
CA VAL A 19 -1.67 -15.53 -7.63
C VAL A 19 -2.35 -14.20 -7.39
N ALA A 20 -2.99 -14.05 -6.24
CA ALA A 20 -3.69 -12.81 -5.88
C ALA A 20 -2.65 -11.78 -5.43
N ASP A 21 -2.44 -10.75 -6.22
CA ASP A 21 -1.52 -9.66 -5.91
C ASP A 21 -1.94 -8.88 -4.65
N TYR A 22 -0.95 -8.32 -3.96
CA TYR A 22 -1.20 -7.37 -2.88
C TYR A 22 -1.51 -5.98 -3.43
N THR A 23 -2.31 -5.22 -2.70
CA THR A 23 -2.58 -3.81 -2.99
C THR A 23 -1.97 -2.94 -1.90
N MET A 24 -1.13 -1.98 -2.27
CA MET A 24 -0.59 -0.99 -1.33
C MET A 24 -1.24 0.37 -1.58
N ILE A 25 -2.08 0.80 -0.64
CA ILE A 25 -2.76 2.09 -0.71
C ILE A 25 -1.79 3.20 -0.32
N VAL A 26 -1.57 4.13 -1.23
CA VAL A 26 -0.76 5.34 -1.01
C VAL A 26 -1.67 6.56 -0.99
N PRO A 27 -1.82 7.25 0.15
CA PRO A 27 -2.81 8.34 0.29
C PRO A 27 -2.36 9.64 -0.37
N GLN A 28 -1.29 9.63 -1.13
CA GLN A 28 -0.70 10.79 -1.79
C GLN A 28 -0.64 10.61 -3.30
N LYS A 29 -0.28 11.70 -4.00
CA LYS A 29 -0.11 11.67 -5.45
C LYS A 29 1.07 10.79 -5.88
N PRO A 30 1.01 10.17 -7.07
CA PRO A 30 2.15 9.50 -7.66
C PRO A 30 3.38 10.42 -7.76
N GLY A 31 4.58 9.86 -7.53
CA GLY A 31 5.84 10.58 -7.63
C GLY A 31 6.19 11.47 -6.43
N GLY A 32 5.33 11.60 -5.44
CA GLY A 32 5.66 12.24 -4.16
C GLY A 32 6.57 11.38 -3.29
N GLY A 33 7.16 11.96 -2.24
CA GLY A 33 8.09 11.25 -1.35
C GLY A 33 7.52 9.94 -0.79
N THR A 34 6.32 9.97 -0.24
CA THR A 34 5.63 8.76 0.28
C THR A 34 5.42 7.72 -0.82
N SER A 35 5.11 8.14 -2.06
CA SER A 35 4.95 7.23 -3.19
C SER A 35 6.27 6.57 -3.60
N GLN A 36 7.36 7.31 -3.60
CA GLN A 36 8.69 6.76 -3.90
C GLN A 36 9.13 5.74 -2.85
N TRP A 37 8.92 6.03 -1.59
CA TRP A 37 9.20 5.10 -0.50
C TRP A 37 8.32 3.85 -0.57
N ALA A 38 7.02 4.03 -0.83
CA ALA A 38 6.11 2.91 -1.03
C ALA A 38 6.59 1.99 -2.17
N GLN A 39 7.06 2.56 -3.27
CA GLN A 39 7.62 1.79 -4.40
C GLN A 39 8.87 1.00 -4.01
N ILE A 40 9.78 1.61 -3.26
CA ILE A 40 11.00 0.93 -2.79
C ILE A 40 10.62 -0.24 -1.87
N VAL A 41 9.74 0.01 -0.89
CA VAL A 41 9.29 -1.02 0.05
C VAL A 41 8.56 -2.15 -0.68
N ALA A 42 7.64 -1.83 -1.60
CA ALA A 42 6.95 -2.83 -2.40
C ALA A 42 7.93 -3.72 -3.17
N THR A 43 8.89 -3.11 -3.86
CA THR A 43 9.91 -3.84 -4.63
C THR A 43 10.76 -4.78 -3.76
N GLU A 44 11.10 -4.35 -2.55
CA GLU A 44 11.85 -5.21 -1.62
C GLU A 44 10.99 -6.32 -1.05
N MET A 45 9.75 -6.04 -0.68
CA MET A 45 8.82 -7.05 -0.14
C MET A 45 8.48 -8.13 -1.17
N GLU A 46 8.31 -7.78 -2.45
CA GLU A 46 8.03 -8.74 -3.52
C GLU A 46 9.04 -9.89 -3.62
N LYS A 47 10.27 -9.67 -3.17
CA LYS A 47 11.31 -10.71 -3.14
C LYS A 47 10.99 -11.88 -2.19
N TYR A 48 10.05 -11.67 -1.27
CA TYR A 48 9.67 -12.62 -0.22
C TYR A 48 8.22 -13.12 -0.36
N LEU A 49 7.53 -12.78 -1.46
CA LEU A 49 6.11 -13.07 -1.65
C LEU A 49 5.84 -14.18 -2.68
N ASP A 50 6.79 -15.10 -2.88
CA ASP A 50 6.64 -16.28 -3.73
C ASP A 50 6.07 -16.02 -5.14
N GLY A 51 6.42 -14.86 -5.71
CA GLY A 51 6.00 -14.40 -7.04
C GLY A 51 4.75 -13.52 -7.09
N GLU A 52 4.10 -13.26 -5.96
CA GLU A 52 3.04 -12.25 -5.85
C GLU A 52 3.60 -10.82 -6.02
N LYS A 53 2.79 -9.92 -6.55
CA LYS A 53 3.16 -8.52 -6.78
C LYS A 53 2.48 -7.60 -5.79
N ILE A 54 3.06 -6.42 -5.60
CA ILE A 54 2.45 -5.34 -4.81
C ILE A 54 2.09 -4.18 -5.74
N ILE A 55 0.80 -3.97 -5.94
CA ILE A 55 0.26 -2.92 -6.81
C ILE A 55 0.01 -1.66 -5.99
N LEU A 56 0.69 -0.56 -6.31
CA LEU A 56 0.47 0.72 -5.66
C LEU A 56 -0.81 1.39 -6.18
N LYS A 57 -1.75 1.66 -5.29
CA LYS A 57 -3.00 2.37 -5.58
C LYS A 57 -3.01 3.72 -4.87
N HIS A 58 -2.97 4.80 -5.65
CA HIS A 58 -2.96 6.16 -5.12
C HIS A 58 -4.38 6.69 -4.89
N ILE A 59 -4.69 7.04 -3.64
CA ILE A 59 -5.97 7.64 -3.26
C ILE A 59 -5.68 8.96 -2.56
N ARG A 60 -5.49 10.00 -3.35
CA ARG A 60 -5.13 11.33 -2.86
C ARG A 60 -6.32 12.09 -2.30
N GLY A 61 -6.04 13.01 -1.38
CA GLY A 61 -7.00 13.97 -0.87
C GLY A 61 -6.38 14.88 0.18
N ALA A 62 -7.15 15.82 0.71
CA ALA A 62 -6.66 16.74 1.72
C ALA A 62 -6.18 15.96 2.96
N ARG A 63 -4.94 16.24 3.39
CA ARG A 63 -4.30 15.62 4.56
C ARG A 63 -4.33 14.09 4.57
N ASP A 64 -4.38 13.47 3.39
CA ASP A 64 -4.44 12.01 3.19
C ASP A 64 -5.73 11.33 3.73
N ILE A 65 -6.67 12.10 4.30
CA ILE A 65 -7.89 11.60 4.94
C ILE A 65 -8.73 10.70 4.03
N PRO A 66 -9.02 11.05 2.76
CA PRO A 66 -9.83 10.19 1.90
C PRO A 66 -9.25 8.79 1.67
N GLY A 67 -7.92 8.69 1.56
CA GLY A 67 -7.23 7.41 1.40
C GLY A 67 -7.39 6.51 2.63
N PHE A 68 -7.22 7.11 3.82
CA PHE A 68 -7.39 6.40 5.09
C PHE A 68 -8.84 6.00 5.36
N ASN A 69 -9.80 6.90 5.14
CA ASN A 69 -11.21 6.58 5.32
C ASN A 69 -11.66 5.45 4.39
N LYS A 70 -11.20 5.48 3.13
CA LYS A 70 -11.48 4.39 2.19
C LYS A 70 -10.87 3.07 2.64
N PHE A 71 -9.62 3.08 3.09
CA PHE A 71 -8.99 1.87 3.63
C PHE A 71 -9.77 1.34 4.83
N HIS A 72 -10.11 2.20 5.79
CA HIS A 72 -10.85 1.83 6.99
C HIS A 72 -12.23 1.24 6.68
N ASN A 73 -13.01 1.92 5.83
CA ASN A 73 -14.40 1.57 5.60
C ASN A 73 -14.60 0.39 4.64
N GLU A 74 -13.68 0.21 3.66
CA GLU A 74 -13.90 -0.70 2.56
C GLU A 74 -12.86 -1.83 2.46
N LEU A 75 -11.62 -1.61 2.92
CA LEU A 75 -10.47 -2.46 2.54
C LEU A 75 -9.77 -3.12 3.72
N ARG A 76 -10.02 -2.71 4.95
CA ARG A 76 -9.29 -3.20 6.15
C ARG A 76 -9.45 -4.70 6.45
N CYS A 77 -10.49 -5.31 5.91
CA CYS A 77 -10.74 -6.73 6.08
C CYS A 77 -10.22 -7.58 4.91
N ASP A 78 -9.45 -6.98 4.02
CA ASP A 78 -8.80 -7.66 2.91
C ASP A 78 -7.36 -7.97 3.32
N ASP A 79 -7.05 -9.24 3.50
CA ASP A 79 -5.73 -9.74 3.93
C ASP A 79 -4.60 -9.39 2.94
N LYS A 80 -4.94 -8.91 1.76
CA LYS A 80 -4.00 -8.52 0.69
C LYS A 80 -3.84 -7.00 0.55
N THR A 81 -4.44 -6.20 1.43
CA THR A 81 -4.35 -4.73 1.35
C THR A 81 -3.52 -4.12 2.48
N ILE A 82 -2.53 -3.34 2.11
CA ILE A 82 -1.60 -2.63 3.00
C ILE A 82 -1.83 -1.13 2.86
N MET A 83 -1.85 -0.39 3.97
CA MET A 83 -1.93 1.07 3.97
C MET A 83 -0.58 1.71 4.30
N VAL A 84 -0.15 2.65 3.47
CA VAL A 84 1.04 3.47 3.74
C VAL A 84 0.63 4.71 4.51
N SER A 85 1.31 4.97 5.62
CA SER A 85 1.12 6.16 6.46
C SER A 85 2.40 6.98 6.57
N ASN A 86 2.27 8.25 6.88
CA ASN A 86 3.38 9.11 7.30
C ASN A 86 3.03 9.82 8.62
N GLY A 87 4.03 10.43 9.27
CA GLY A 87 3.82 11.07 10.58
C GLY A 87 2.78 12.19 10.59
N GLY A 88 2.54 12.85 9.43
CA GLY A 88 1.51 13.89 9.30
C GLY A 88 0.08 13.35 9.43
N ASN A 89 -0.13 12.09 9.14
CA ASN A 89 -1.45 11.46 9.24
C ASN A 89 -1.93 11.35 10.70
N GLY A 90 -1.01 11.19 11.64
CA GLY A 90 -1.32 11.24 13.07
C GLY A 90 -1.89 12.59 13.53
N VAL A 91 -1.40 13.69 12.95
CA VAL A 91 -1.94 15.03 13.22
C VAL A 91 -3.39 15.15 12.71
N SER A 92 -3.66 14.66 11.50
CA SER A 92 -5.03 14.65 10.96
C SER A 92 -5.99 13.85 11.84
N PHE A 93 -5.56 12.69 12.33
CA PHE A 93 -6.34 11.87 13.26
C PHE A 93 -6.70 12.63 14.56
N LEU A 94 -5.79 13.46 15.07
CA LEU A 94 -6.02 14.20 16.32
C LEU A 94 -6.86 15.47 16.14
N GLN A 95 -6.88 16.06 14.95
CA GLN A 95 -7.48 17.37 14.68
C GLN A 95 -8.78 17.33 13.88
N GLU A 96 -9.00 16.26 13.12
CA GLU A 96 -10.09 16.15 12.15
C GLU A 96 -11.11 15.10 12.57
N ALA A 97 -12.33 15.25 12.07
CA ALA A 97 -13.33 14.18 12.11
C ALA A 97 -12.96 13.13 11.04
N VAL A 98 -12.32 12.06 11.46
CA VAL A 98 -11.91 10.94 10.60
C VAL A 98 -12.64 9.66 11.00
N ASP A 99 -12.82 8.75 10.04
CA ASP A 99 -13.54 7.49 10.27
C ASP A 99 -12.65 6.41 10.91
N TYR A 100 -11.34 6.60 10.94
CA TYR A 100 -10.36 5.60 11.35
C TYR A 100 -9.73 5.89 12.73
N ASN A 101 -9.28 4.82 13.39
CA ASN A 101 -8.46 4.89 14.57
C ASN A 101 -7.20 4.05 14.36
N TYR A 102 -6.02 4.62 14.59
CA TYR A 102 -4.74 3.90 14.44
C TYR A 102 -4.60 2.67 15.35
N LYS A 103 -5.34 2.63 16.45
CA LYS A 103 -5.34 1.47 17.36
C LYS A 103 -6.02 0.24 16.77
N ASP A 104 -6.77 0.42 15.69
CA ASP A 104 -7.48 -0.66 15.01
C ASP A 104 -6.61 -1.37 13.97
N TYR A 105 -5.34 -0.98 13.83
CA TYR A 105 -4.43 -1.51 12.80
C TYR A 105 -3.16 -2.09 13.41
N ASP A 106 -2.68 -3.16 12.79
CA ASP A 106 -1.38 -3.72 13.05
C ASP A 106 -0.32 -3.07 12.15
N SER A 107 0.85 -2.80 12.72
CA SER A 107 1.97 -2.25 11.96
C SER A 107 2.76 -3.38 11.29
N VAL A 108 2.83 -3.34 9.97
CA VAL A 108 3.67 -4.26 9.18
C VAL A 108 5.14 -3.86 9.25
N GLY A 109 5.42 -2.57 9.31
CA GLY A 109 6.79 -2.06 9.41
C GLY A 109 6.82 -0.56 9.64
N LEU A 110 7.91 -0.09 10.19
CA LEU A 110 8.18 1.33 10.44
C LEU A 110 9.48 1.74 9.77
N MET A 111 9.44 2.85 9.03
CA MET A 111 10.63 3.46 8.45
C MET A 111 10.91 4.79 9.10
N ASN A 112 12.16 5.01 9.48
CA ASN A 112 12.60 6.28 10.06
C ASN A 112 12.90 7.28 8.93
N LEU A 113 12.21 8.44 8.93
CA LEU A 113 12.48 9.53 8.01
C LEU A 113 13.12 10.68 8.78
N ASN A 114 14.32 11.05 8.38
CA ASN A 114 14.96 12.26 8.89
C ASN A 114 14.37 13.48 8.20
N ILE A 115 13.86 14.43 8.97
CA ILE A 115 13.41 15.72 8.47
C ILE A 115 14.57 16.70 8.60
N ILE A 116 14.98 17.29 7.47
CA ILE A 116 15.98 18.36 7.42
C ILE A 116 15.23 19.66 7.13
N THR A 117 15.37 20.62 8.02
CA THR A 117 14.91 21.98 7.77
C THR A 117 16.07 22.77 7.19
N ALA A 118 15.91 23.27 5.97
CA ALA A 118 16.88 24.15 5.33
C ALA A 118 16.30 25.56 5.23
N VAL A 119 17.13 26.55 5.52
CA VAL A 119 16.81 27.97 5.36
C VAL A 119 17.77 28.58 4.36
N HIS A 120 17.33 29.66 3.67
CA HIS A 120 18.20 30.40 2.78
C HIS A 120 19.37 31.03 3.57
N GLY A 121 20.57 31.06 2.97
CA GLY A 121 21.80 31.50 3.65
C GLY A 121 21.76 32.92 4.21
N ASP A 122 20.88 33.79 3.67
CA ASP A 122 20.70 35.16 4.16
C ASP A 122 19.72 35.24 5.34
N HIS A 123 19.09 34.15 5.73
CA HIS A 123 18.19 34.11 6.87
C HIS A 123 18.97 33.81 8.14
N ASN A 124 19.15 34.82 8.99
CA ASN A 124 19.75 34.65 10.32
C ASN A 124 18.63 34.42 11.35
N PRO A 125 18.48 33.23 11.91
CA PRO A 125 17.41 32.91 12.87
C PRO A 125 17.77 33.33 14.32
N ASN A 126 18.27 34.56 14.52
CA ASN A 126 18.48 35.09 15.88
C ASN A 126 17.18 35.55 16.51
#